data_0b89f027b1b5152f067f02b185d854db
#
_entry.id   0b89f027b1b5152f067f02b185d854db
#
_cell.length_a   1.000
_cell.length_b   1.000
_cell.length_c   1.000
_cell.angle_alpha   90.00
_cell.angle_beta   90.00
_cell.angle_gamma   90.00
#
_symmetry.space_group_name_H-M   'P 1'
#
loop_
_entity.id
_entity.type
_entity.pdbx_description
1 polymer ?
#
loop_
_entity_poly.entity_id
_entity_poly.type
_entity_poly.pdbx_seq_one_letter_code
_entity_poly.pdbx_strand_id
1 'polypeptide(L)'
;FVCSFMGIELARGQQIDVKEHTLSNGMKLLMLERNHSPTIAGGWVVRVGSVNERPGITGISHLFEHMMFKGTPTIGTNDAKRDAEIINEQEIVRDAMRLEEAKMRSALRRGEIDDFQKPENKTSRYRELEIKFNNLIKEQREVLVKNEFDRIYTTAGASGMNAFTSNDMTGYFITVPANKLELWTWMESERLLNPVLREFYAERDVVFEERRMRTESTPLGKFQESLEALFWESHPYGWPVIGWPSDIPSISKAQADEFYSIYYAPQNITLVLVGDFNADEAERLCERYFGRIPRGEKKYPKLLHLRLFKK
;
A
#
# COMPACT_ATOMS: atom_id res chain seq x y z
N PHE A 1 51.26 -16.20 -42.14
CA PHE A 1 50.32 -16.11 -40.99
C PHE A 1 49.44 -14.90 -41.20
N VAL A 2 48.20 -15.15 -41.60
CA VAL A 2 47.17 -14.11 -41.73
C VAL A 2 46.36 -14.12 -40.42
N CYS A 3 46.51 -13.12 -39.59
CA CYS A 3 45.63 -12.90 -38.43
C CYS A 3 44.31 -12.31 -38.92
N SER A 4 43.24 -13.12 -39.00
CA SER A 4 41.89 -12.64 -39.11
C SER A 4 41.48 -11.94 -37.81
N PHE A 5 41.35 -10.63 -37.85
CA PHE A 5 40.67 -9.89 -36.80
C PHE A 5 39.16 -10.18 -36.90
N MET A 6 38.68 -11.05 -36.05
CA MET A 6 37.26 -11.16 -35.78
C MET A 6 36.79 -9.86 -35.10
N GLY A 7 36.03 -9.05 -35.83
CA GLY A 7 35.40 -7.89 -35.27
C GLY A 7 34.41 -8.35 -34.19
N ILE A 8 34.64 -7.94 -32.94
CA ILE A 8 33.63 -8.06 -31.87
C ILE A 8 32.56 -7.04 -32.19
N GLU A 9 31.44 -7.48 -32.78
CA GLU A 9 30.22 -6.67 -32.78
C GLU A 9 29.79 -6.53 -31.32
N LEU A 10 30.00 -5.33 -30.76
CA LEU A 10 29.39 -4.95 -29.49
C LEU A 10 27.88 -5.04 -29.68
N ALA A 11 27.27 -5.99 -28.98
CA ALA A 11 25.80 -6.07 -28.91
C ALA A 11 25.29 -4.72 -28.42
N ARG A 12 24.74 -3.90 -29.32
CA ARG A 12 24.03 -2.68 -28.94
C ARG A 12 22.79 -3.11 -28.19
N GLY A 13 22.71 -2.83 -26.91
CA GLY A 13 21.49 -3.01 -26.13
C GLY A 13 20.35 -2.31 -26.86
N GLN A 14 19.19 -2.95 -26.90
CA GLN A 14 18.00 -2.34 -27.50
C GLN A 14 17.68 -1.05 -26.74
N GLN A 15 17.82 0.08 -27.39
CA GLN A 15 17.45 1.37 -26.81
C GLN A 15 15.92 1.45 -26.82
N ILE A 16 15.32 1.50 -25.64
CA ILE A 16 13.86 1.68 -25.47
C ILE A 16 13.62 3.17 -25.38
N ASP A 17 12.82 3.70 -26.32
CA ASP A 17 12.44 5.12 -26.37
C ASP A 17 11.27 5.37 -25.41
N VAL A 18 11.57 5.71 -24.17
CA VAL A 18 10.59 6.05 -23.13
C VAL A 18 10.38 7.55 -23.10
N LYS A 19 9.16 7.99 -23.38
CA LYS A 19 8.77 9.40 -23.20
C LYS A 19 8.55 9.69 -21.71
N GLU A 20 9.22 10.71 -21.19
CA GLU A 20 9.05 11.19 -19.80
C GLU A 20 8.35 12.54 -19.80
N HIS A 21 7.31 12.69 -18.98
CA HIS A 21 6.63 13.93 -18.70
C HIS A 21 6.48 14.14 -17.19
N THR A 22 6.41 15.39 -16.74
CA THR A 22 6.16 15.71 -15.34
C THR A 22 4.89 16.55 -15.24
N LEU A 23 3.88 16.01 -14.56
CA LEU A 23 2.60 16.67 -14.36
C LEU A 23 2.76 17.96 -13.52
N SER A 24 1.78 18.86 -13.61
CA SER A 24 1.78 20.15 -12.90
C SER A 24 1.97 20.03 -11.39
N ASN A 25 1.52 18.92 -10.77
CA ASN A 25 1.69 18.62 -9.36
C ASN A 25 3.04 17.95 -9.02
N GLY A 26 3.89 17.69 -10.00
CA GLY A 26 5.21 17.07 -9.81
C GLY A 26 5.23 15.54 -9.89
N MET A 27 4.11 14.89 -10.22
CA MET A 27 4.08 13.46 -10.51
C MET A 27 4.78 13.17 -11.84
N LYS A 28 5.60 12.11 -11.89
CA LYS A 28 6.25 11.68 -13.13
C LYS A 28 5.34 10.75 -13.92
N LEU A 29 5.40 10.86 -15.24
CA LEU A 29 4.72 9.96 -16.18
C LEU A 29 5.77 9.41 -17.15
N LEU A 30 5.90 8.09 -17.19
CA LEU A 30 6.72 7.35 -18.14
C LEU A 30 5.82 6.63 -19.13
N MET A 31 6.05 6.83 -20.42
CA MET A 31 5.21 6.32 -21.50
C MET A 31 6.03 5.57 -22.54
N LEU A 32 5.58 4.37 -22.89
CA LEU A 32 6.14 3.57 -23.96
C LEU A 32 5.01 3.09 -24.89
N GLU A 33 4.89 3.71 -26.07
CA GLU A 33 3.94 3.31 -27.08
C GLU A 33 4.34 1.99 -27.73
N ARG A 34 3.45 1.00 -27.72
CA ARG A 34 3.63 -0.32 -28.34
C ARG A 34 2.31 -0.83 -28.90
N ASN A 35 2.11 -0.65 -30.20
CA ASN A 35 0.84 -0.90 -30.89
C ASN A 35 0.72 -2.33 -31.44
N HIS A 36 1.39 -3.32 -30.80
CA HIS A 36 1.33 -4.72 -31.23
C HIS A 36 0.11 -5.48 -30.68
N SER A 37 -0.49 -4.98 -29.62
CA SER A 37 -1.68 -5.54 -29.00
C SER A 37 -2.57 -4.38 -28.53
N PRO A 38 -3.91 -4.48 -28.68
CA PRO A 38 -4.83 -3.41 -28.32
C PRO A 38 -5.05 -3.35 -26.79
N THR A 39 -3.94 -3.31 -26.04
CA THR A 39 -3.94 -3.29 -24.59
C THR A 39 -2.92 -2.31 -24.04
N ILE A 40 -3.16 -1.80 -22.85
CA ILE A 40 -2.28 -0.91 -22.10
C ILE A 40 -2.02 -1.53 -20.72
N ALA A 41 -0.75 -1.76 -20.41
CA ALA A 41 -0.31 -2.02 -19.05
C ALA A 41 -0.11 -0.67 -18.37
N GLY A 42 -0.99 -0.32 -17.46
CA GLY A 42 -0.94 0.89 -16.67
C GLY A 42 -0.59 0.59 -15.21
N GLY A 43 0.26 1.39 -14.62
CA GLY A 43 0.63 1.25 -13.22
C GLY A 43 1.21 2.52 -12.64
N TRP A 44 1.42 2.50 -11.34
CA TRP A 44 2.12 3.56 -10.64
C TRP A 44 2.94 2.98 -9.47
N VAL A 45 4.05 3.63 -9.22
CA VAL A 45 5.00 3.25 -8.18
C VAL A 45 5.18 4.42 -7.24
N VAL A 46 5.01 4.17 -5.95
CA VAL A 46 5.37 5.10 -4.88
C VAL A 46 6.76 4.73 -4.38
N ARG A 47 7.64 5.69 -4.21
CA ARG A 47 8.95 5.48 -3.58
C ARG A 47 8.80 5.42 -2.06
N VAL A 48 8.12 4.39 -1.60
CA VAL A 48 7.91 4.05 -0.19
C VAL A 48 7.80 2.54 -0.03
N GLY A 49 8.51 2.01 0.93
CA GLY A 49 8.49 0.60 1.28
C GLY A 49 8.92 0.43 2.74
N SER A 50 9.30 -0.78 3.14
CA SER A 50 9.61 -1.06 4.53
C SER A 50 10.77 -0.21 5.09
N VAL A 51 11.69 0.27 4.24
CA VAL A 51 12.79 1.16 4.64
C VAL A 51 12.32 2.50 5.22
N ASN A 52 11.12 2.93 4.86
CA ASN A 52 10.53 4.20 5.31
C ASN A 52 9.72 4.06 6.62
N GLU A 53 9.61 2.86 7.11
CA GLU A 53 8.91 2.53 8.34
C GLU A 53 9.80 2.80 9.57
N ARG A 54 9.21 2.67 10.73
CA ARG A 54 9.91 2.77 12.02
C ARG A 54 9.41 1.69 12.97
N PRO A 55 10.19 1.28 13.98
CA PRO A 55 9.71 0.37 15.01
C PRO A 55 8.37 0.82 15.59
N GLY A 56 7.45 -0.13 15.75
CA GLY A 56 6.07 0.08 16.20
C GLY A 56 5.04 0.22 15.08
N ILE A 57 5.47 0.41 13.82
CA ILE A 57 4.60 0.45 12.64
C ILE A 57 5.18 -0.32 11.45
N THR A 58 6.09 -1.26 11.68
CA THR A 58 6.62 -2.08 10.60
C THR A 58 5.50 -2.91 9.97
N GLY A 59 5.53 -3.03 8.62
CA GLY A 59 4.48 -3.64 7.83
C GLY A 59 3.39 -2.68 7.35
N ILE A 60 3.47 -1.38 7.69
CA ILE A 60 2.46 -0.41 7.27
C ILE A 60 2.46 -0.20 5.74
N SER A 61 3.61 -0.29 5.07
CA SER A 61 3.70 -0.19 3.60
C SER A 61 2.97 -1.35 2.93
N HIS A 62 3.13 -2.57 3.46
CA HIS A 62 2.42 -3.74 2.97
C HIS A 62 0.92 -3.67 3.30
N LEU A 63 0.55 -3.13 4.46
CA LEU A 63 -0.86 -2.88 4.76
C LEU A 63 -1.48 -1.89 3.76
N PHE A 64 -0.74 -0.85 3.31
CA PHE A 64 -1.22 0.05 2.27
C PHE A 64 -1.38 -0.63 0.92
N GLU A 65 -0.52 -1.60 0.58
CA GLU A 65 -0.72 -2.44 -0.61
C GLU A 65 -2.15 -3.02 -0.63
N HIS A 66 -2.60 -3.58 0.47
CA HIS A 66 -3.96 -4.12 0.62
C HIS A 66 -5.04 -3.03 0.64
N MET A 67 -4.81 -1.97 1.41
CA MET A 67 -5.82 -0.93 1.63
C MET A 67 -6.19 -0.15 0.38
N MET A 68 -5.26 -0.01 -0.58
CA MET A 68 -5.53 0.73 -1.83
C MET A 68 -6.56 0.04 -2.75
N PHE A 69 -6.95 -1.20 -2.48
CA PHE A 69 -8.01 -1.91 -3.22
C PHE A 69 -9.40 -1.80 -2.55
N LYS A 70 -9.51 -1.12 -1.41
CA LYS A 70 -10.78 -0.99 -0.66
C LYS A 70 -11.77 0.01 -1.24
N GLY A 71 -11.42 0.61 -2.39
CA GLY A 71 -12.28 1.55 -3.13
C GLY A 71 -12.05 3.02 -2.76
N THR A 72 -13.07 3.81 -3.02
CA THR A 72 -13.09 5.27 -2.84
C THR A 72 -14.36 5.67 -2.06
N PRO A 73 -14.58 6.93 -1.74
CA PRO A 73 -15.84 7.35 -1.10
C PRO A 73 -17.09 6.93 -1.86
N THR A 74 -17.00 6.78 -3.19
CA THR A 74 -18.14 6.45 -4.07
C THR A 74 -18.07 5.04 -4.69
N ILE A 75 -16.96 4.34 -4.52
CA ILE A 75 -16.76 2.97 -5.02
C ILE A 75 -16.51 2.07 -3.81
N GLY A 76 -17.25 0.97 -3.69
CA GLY A 76 -17.13 0.00 -2.61
C GLY A 76 -18.16 0.21 -1.49
N THR A 77 -19.11 1.11 -1.67
CA THR A 77 -20.24 1.32 -0.74
C THR A 77 -21.49 1.78 -1.48
N ASN A 78 -22.65 1.42 -0.97
CA ASN A 78 -23.94 1.92 -1.44
C ASN A 78 -24.45 3.14 -0.62
N ASP A 79 -23.80 3.44 0.51
CA ASP A 79 -24.08 4.62 1.35
C ASP A 79 -22.77 5.24 1.84
N ALA A 80 -22.22 6.15 1.05
CA ALA A 80 -20.96 6.83 1.34
C ALA A 80 -20.99 7.63 2.65
N LYS A 81 -22.14 8.20 3.00
CA LYS A 81 -22.27 8.99 4.22
C LYS A 81 -22.25 8.08 5.45
N ARG A 82 -23.06 7.01 5.45
CA ARG A 82 -23.12 6.09 6.59
C ARG A 82 -21.79 5.33 6.75
N ASP A 83 -21.15 4.93 5.64
CA ASP A 83 -19.82 4.29 5.69
C ASP A 83 -18.77 5.20 6.35
N ALA A 84 -18.72 6.48 6.00
CA ALA A 84 -17.80 7.43 6.61
C ALA A 84 -18.11 7.66 8.12
N GLU A 85 -19.38 7.72 8.50
CA GLU A 85 -19.80 7.80 9.91
C GLU A 85 -19.34 6.57 10.69
N ILE A 86 -19.57 5.36 10.15
CA ILE A 86 -19.16 4.10 10.78
C ILE A 86 -17.63 4.03 10.96
N ILE A 87 -16.86 4.42 9.95
CA ILE A 87 -15.40 4.46 10.04
C ILE A 87 -14.95 5.37 11.19
N ASN A 88 -15.56 6.55 11.33
CA ASN A 88 -15.26 7.47 12.42
C ASN A 88 -15.68 6.90 13.80
N GLU A 89 -16.85 6.28 13.89
CA GLU A 89 -17.31 5.63 15.13
C GLU A 89 -16.38 4.47 15.53
N GLN A 90 -15.90 3.68 14.56
CA GLN A 90 -14.91 2.63 14.79
C GLN A 90 -13.62 3.19 15.39
N GLU A 91 -13.10 4.32 14.90
CA GLU A 91 -11.91 4.95 15.45
C GLU A 91 -12.12 5.40 16.91
N ILE A 92 -13.21 6.06 17.20
CA ILE A 92 -13.55 6.49 18.58
C ILE A 92 -13.59 5.27 19.53
N VAL A 93 -14.19 4.18 19.10
CA VAL A 93 -14.27 2.96 19.92
C VAL A 93 -12.89 2.33 20.06
N ARG A 94 -12.08 2.25 18.99
CA ARG A 94 -10.71 1.70 19.04
C ARG A 94 -9.79 2.52 19.93
N ASP A 95 -9.89 3.82 19.92
CA ASP A 95 -9.11 4.67 20.83
C ASP A 95 -9.47 4.40 22.31
N ALA A 96 -10.76 4.26 22.62
CA ALA A 96 -11.19 3.86 23.94
C ALA A 96 -10.69 2.45 24.34
N MET A 97 -10.72 1.49 23.39
CA MET A 97 -10.16 0.15 23.61
C MET A 97 -8.65 0.17 23.88
N ARG A 98 -7.86 1.00 23.18
CA ARG A 98 -6.41 1.16 23.41
C ARG A 98 -6.11 1.65 24.84
N LEU A 99 -6.93 2.54 25.38
CA LEU A 99 -6.80 2.99 26.77
C LEU A 99 -7.02 1.85 27.78
N GLU A 100 -8.01 0.99 27.53
CA GLU A 100 -8.24 -0.19 28.35
C GLU A 100 -7.13 -1.25 28.17
N GLU A 101 -6.65 -1.48 26.95
CA GLU A 101 -5.49 -2.33 26.67
C GLU A 101 -4.25 -1.86 27.44
N ALA A 102 -3.99 -0.56 27.54
CA ALA A 102 -2.88 -0.02 28.29
C ALA A 102 -3.01 -0.33 29.80
N LYS A 103 -4.23 -0.31 30.37
CA LYS A 103 -4.51 -0.72 31.76
C LYS A 103 -4.23 -2.22 31.96
N MET A 104 -4.72 -3.06 31.06
CA MET A 104 -4.53 -4.51 31.11
C MET A 104 -3.05 -4.88 30.95
N ARG A 105 -2.31 -4.23 30.04
CA ARG A 105 -0.84 -4.40 29.91
C ARG A 105 -0.09 -3.95 31.17
N SER A 106 -0.57 -2.92 31.87
CA SER A 106 -0.01 -2.50 33.16
C SER A 106 -0.27 -3.54 34.24
N ALA A 107 -1.46 -4.12 34.31
CA ALA A 107 -1.79 -5.22 35.23
C ALA A 107 -0.93 -6.46 34.97
N LEU A 108 -0.71 -6.81 33.70
CA LEU A 108 0.19 -7.90 33.29
C LEU A 108 1.63 -7.64 33.80
N ARG A 109 2.17 -6.43 33.61
CA ARG A 109 3.51 -6.08 34.10
C ARG A 109 3.65 -6.14 35.62
N ARG A 110 2.57 -5.92 36.35
CA ARG A 110 2.54 -6.06 37.82
C ARG A 110 2.30 -7.49 38.30
N GLY A 111 2.08 -8.44 37.38
CA GLY A 111 1.77 -9.83 37.72
C GLY A 111 0.35 -10.04 38.27
N GLU A 112 -0.56 -9.09 38.10
CA GLU A 112 -1.95 -9.17 38.54
C GLU A 112 -2.79 -10.08 37.62
N ILE A 113 -2.38 -10.18 36.35
CA ILE A 113 -2.93 -11.08 35.34
C ILE A 113 -1.80 -11.78 34.59
N ASP A 114 -2.06 -12.96 34.05
CA ASP A 114 -1.10 -13.77 33.28
C ASP A 114 -1.12 -13.49 31.77
N ASP A 115 -2.28 -13.09 31.23
CA ASP A 115 -2.48 -12.79 29.82
C ASP A 115 -3.65 -11.83 29.65
N PHE A 116 -3.42 -10.65 29.08
CA PHE A 116 -4.46 -9.65 28.89
C PHE A 116 -5.46 -9.99 27.76
N GLN A 117 -5.15 -10.99 26.91
CA GLN A 117 -6.06 -11.44 25.84
C GLN A 117 -7.12 -12.40 26.34
N LYS A 118 -6.90 -13.06 27.48
CA LYS A 118 -7.87 -13.97 28.05
C LYS A 118 -9.18 -13.24 28.42
N PRO A 119 -10.34 -13.83 28.12
CA PRO A 119 -11.65 -13.19 28.38
C PRO A 119 -11.84 -12.77 29.85
N GLU A 120 -11.37 -13.58 30.78
CA GLU A 120 -11.46 -13.33 32.24
C GLU A 120 -10.65 -12.10 32.69
N ASN A 121 -9.55 -11.81 31.98
CA ASN A 121 -8.64 -10.71 32.29
C ASN A 121 -9.03 -9.38 31.59
N LYS A 122 -10.02 -9.42 30.69
CA LYS A 122 -10.54 -8.21 30.04
C LYS A 122 -11.38 -7.39 31.02
N THR A 123 -11.15 -6.08 31.05
CA THR A 123 -12.00 -5.17 31.86
C THR A 123 -13.44 -5.19 31.36
N SER A 124 -14.41 -4.90 32.24
CA SER A 124 -15.82 -4.81 31.83
C SER A 124 -15.99 -3.78 30.70
N ARG A 125 -15.27 -2.66 30.81
CA ARG A 125 -15.30 -1.59 29.80
C ARG A 125 -14.75 -2.05 28.44
N TYR A 126 -13.65 -2.83 28.44
CA TYR A 126 -13.12 -3.38 27.20
C TYR A 126 -14.13 -4.31 26.52
N ARG A 127 -14.80 -5.18 27.25
CA ARG A 127 -15.84 -6.08 26.71
C ARG A 127 -17.01 -5.33 26.10
N GLU A 128 -17.48 -4.27 26.74
CA GLU A 128 -18.53 -3.40 26.18
C GLU A 128 -18.10 -2.75 24.86
N LEU A 129 -16.88 -2.21 24.83
CA LEU A 129 -16.31 -1.60 23.63
C LEU A 129 -16.10 -2.62 22.50
N GLU A 130 -15.65 -3.82 22.82
CA GLU A 130 -15.50 -4.92 21.87
C GLU A 130 -16.82 -5.32 21.21
N ILE A 131 -17.91 -5.40 22.00
CA ILE A 131 -19.26 -5.64 21.47
C ILE A 131 -19.69 -4.50 20.55
N LYS A 132 -19.50 -3.24 20.97
CA LYS A 132 -19.84 -2.08 20.16
C LYS A 132 -19.06 -2.06 18.85
N PHE A 133 -17.75 -2.33 18.89
CA PHE A 133 -16.89 -2.40 17.71
C PHE A 133 -17.35 -3.48 16.72
N ASN A 134 -17.66 -4.67 17.22
CA ASN A 134 -18.16 -5.77 16.40
C ASN A 134 -19.53 -5.45 15.75
N ASN A 135 -20.39 -4.70 16.43
CA ASN A 135 -21.65 -4.25 15.85
C ASN A 135 -21.42 -3.24 14.71
N LEU A 136 -20.47 -2.31 14.87
CA LEU A 136 -20.09 -1.37 13.81
C LEU A 136 -19.49 -2.09 12.58
N ILE A 137 -18.70 -3.15 12.80
CA ILE A 137 -18.22 -3.99 11.69
C ILE A 137 -19.39 -4.67 10.96
N LYS A 138 -20.38 -5.19 11.68
CA LYS A 138 -21.54 -5.82 11.05
C LYS A 138 -22.35 -4.80 10.24
N GLU A 139 -22.62 -3.63 10.81
CA GLU A 139 -23.32 -2.55 10.13
C GLU A 139 -22.56 -2.08 8.88
N GLN A 140 -21.24 -1.93 8.96
CA GLN A 140 -20.43 -1.56 7.80
C GLN A 140 -20.60 -2.57 6.65
N ARG A 141 -20.66 -3.87 6.95
CA ARG A 141 -20.85 -4.92 5.95
C ARG A 141 -22.17 -4.83 5.19
N GLU A 142 -23.19 -4.20 5.77
CA GLU A 142 -24.50 -4.01 5.13
C GLU A 142 -24.45 -2.92 4.06
N VAL A 143 -23.57 -1.92 4.23
CA VAL A 143 -23.40 -0.83 3.27
C VAL A 143 -22.27 -1.07 2.28
N LEU A 144 -21.44 -2.12 2.47
CA LEU A 144 -20.34 -2.43 1.60
C LEU A 144 -20.78 -3.09 0.29
N VAL A 145 -20.19 -2.65 -0.82
CA VAL A 145 -20.21 -3.33 -2.12
C VAL A 145 -18.87 -4.01 -2.34
N LYS A 146 -18.81 -5.29 -1.97
CA LYS A 146 -17.57 -6.07 -2.04
C LYS A 146 -16.99 -6.13 -3.44
N ASN A 147 -15.66 -5.98 -3.54
CA ASN A 147 -14.88 -6.11 -4.76
C ASN A 147 -15.38 -5.20 -5.91
N GLU A 148 -16.05 -4.09 -5.60
CA GLU A 148 -16.59 -3.21 -6.63
C GLU A 148 -15.50 -2.60 -7.50
N PHE A 149 -14.38 -2.22 -6.91
CA PHE A 149 -13.22 -1.69 -7.62
C PHE A 149 -12.71 -2.69 -8.68
N ASP A 150 -12.51 -3.95 -8.29
CA ASP A 150 -12.13 -5.03 -9.20
C ASP A 150 -13.21 -5.33 -10.25
N ARG A 151 -14.48 -5.33 -9.83
CA ARG A 151 -15.62 -5.59 -10.74
C ARG A 151 -15.74 -4.54 -11.84
N ILE A 152 -15.49 -3.26 -11.56
CA ILE A 152 -15.50 -2.21 -12.59
C ILE A 152 -14.45 -2.51 -13.65
N TYR A 153 -13.24 -2.85 -13.24
CA TYR A 153 -12.15 -3.18 -14.14
C TYR A 153 -12.41 -4.47 -14.95
N THR A 154 -12.81 -5.54 -14.30
CA THR A 154 -13.10 -6.82 -14.95
C THR A 154 -14.24 -6.71 -15.97
N THR A 155 -15.29 -5.98 -15.62
CA THR A 155 -16.41 -5.71 -16.53
C THR A 155 -15.97 -4.88 -17.76
N ALA A 156 -14.98 -4.02 -17.59
CA ALA A 156 -14.38 -3.25 -18.69
C ALA A 156 -13.38 -4.04 -19.54
N GLY A 157 -13.12 -5.32 -19.22
CA GLY A 157 -12.19 -6.20 -19.93
C GLY A 157 -10.74 -6.10 -19.46
N ALA A 158 -10.50 -5.50 -18.30
CA ALA A 158 -9.16 -5.44 -17.70
C ALA A 158 -8.77 -6.80 -17.07
N SER A 159 -7.47 -7.02 -16.91
CA SER A 159 -6.90 -8.24 -16.34
C SER A 159 -5.58 -7.97 -15.62
N GLY A 160 -5.17 -8.92 -14.79
CA GLY A 160 -3.85 -8.87 -14.14
C GLY A 160 -3.69 -7.75 -13.12
N MET A 161 -4.79 -7.29 -12.51
CA MET A 161 -4.71 -6.33 -11.39
C MET A 161 -3.92 -6.93 -10.24
N ASN A 162 -2.85 -6.24 -9.84
CA ASN A 162 -1.99 -6.70 -8.76
C ASN A 162 -1.22 -5.54 -8.13
N ALA A 163 -0.53 -5.83 -7.03
CA ALA A 163 0.37 -4.91 -6.37
C ALA A 163 1.56 -5.67 -5.76
N PHE A 164 2.57 -4.95 -5.35
CA PHE A 164 3.71 -5.48 -4.61
C PHE A 164 4.31 -4.42 -3.71
N THR A 165 4.88 -4.87 -2.60
CA THR A 165 5.69 -4.06 -1.69
C THR A 165 7.09 -4.64 -1.57
N SER A 166 8.09 -3.76 -1.63
CA SER A 166 9.49 -4.08 -1.39
C SER A 166 10.07 -3.20 -0.28
N ASN A 167 11.38 -3.27 -0.08
CA ASN A 167 12.03 -2.39 0.89
C ASN A 167 11.92 -0.91 0.51
N ASP A 168 12.01 -0.57 -0.79
CA ASP A 168 12.15 0.81 -1.25
C ASP A 168 10.91 1.36 -1.97
N MET A 169 9.99 0.51 -2.40
CA MET A 169 8.84 0.93 -3.20
C MET A 169 7.64 0.02 -3.04
N THR A 170 6.47 0.60 -3.30
CA THR A 170 5.19 -0.10 -3.45
C THR A 170 4.63 0.22 -4.83
N GLY A 171 4.25 -0.81 -5.58
CA GLY A 171 3.75 -0.68 -6.95
C GLY A 171 2.38 -1.29 -7.14
N TYR A 172 1.58 -0.70 -8.03
CA TYR A 172 0.23 -1.12 -8.39
C TYR A 172 0.10 -1.13 -9.90
N PHE A 173 -0.46 -2.18 -10.48
CA PHE A 173 -0.56 -2.29 -11.92
C PHE A 173 -1.76 -3.14 -12.37
N ILE A 174 -2.20 -2.88 -13.61
CA ILE A 174 -3.29 -3.58 -14.27
C ILE A 174 -3.14 -3.45 -15.79
N THR A 175 -3.62 -4.43 -16.53
CA THR A 175 -3.73 -4.33 -17.98
C THR A 175 -5.18 -4.04 -18.36
N VAL A 176 -5.39 -2.99 -19.15
CA VAL A 176 -6.70 -2.58 -19.66
C VAL A 176 -6.73 -2.62 -21.18
N PRO A 177 -7.91 -2.80 -21.83
CA PRO A 177 -8.05 -2.57 -23.26
C PRO A 177 -7.65 -1.14 -23.64
N ALA A 178 -7.07 -0.94 -24.84
CA ALA A 178 -6.58 0.36 -25.31
C ALA A 178 -7.64 1.49 -25.22
N ASN A 179 -8.90 1.18 -25.51
CA ASN A 179 -10.03 2.12 -25.42
C ASN A 179 -10.50 2.41 -23.98
N LYS A 180 -9.78 1.91 -22.95
CA LYS A 180 -10.11 2.09 -21.52
C LYS A 180 -9.05 2.91 -20.78
N LEU A 181 -8.19 3.64 -21.50
CA LEU A 181 -7.16 4.48 -20.87
C LEU A 181 -7.80 5.53 -19.95
N GLU A 182 -8.89 6.18 -20.35
CA GLU A 182 -9.56 7.18 -19.51
C GLU A 182 -10.19 6.55 -18.26
N LEU A 183 -10.74 5.34 -18.36
CA LEU A 183 -11.21 4.60 -17.19
C LEU A 183 -10.06 4.34 -16.19
N TRP A 184 -8.91 3.90 -16.71
CA TRP A 184 -7.73 3.68 -15.88
C TRP A 184 -7.27 4.97 -15.18
N THR A 185 -7.12 6.06 -15.91
CA THR A 185 -6.70 7.34 -15.35
C THR A 185 -7.67 7.86 -14.29
N TRP A 186 -8.98 7.68 -14.49
CA TRP A 186 -9.99 8.04 -13.52
C TRP A 186 -9.91 7.17 -12.26
N MET A 187 -9.97 5.85 -12.39
CA MET A 187 -9.99 4.90 -11.28
C MET A 187 -8.74 5.03 -10.39
N GLU A 188 -7.56 5.05 -11.04
CA GLU A 188 -6.30 5.13 -10.30
C GLU A 188 -6.11 6.49 -9.62
N SER A 189 -6.52 7.58 -10.26
CA SER A 189 -6.44 8.92 -9.65
C SER A 189 -7.44 9.08 -8.49
N GLU A 190 -8.64 8.48 -8.56
CA GLU A 190 -9.62 8.53 -7.49
C GLU A 190 -9.13 7.84 -6.21
N ARG A 191 -8.55 6.64 -6.31
CA ARG A 191 -8.03 5.96 -5.12
C ARG A 191 -6.79 6.64 -4.53
N LEU A 192 -6.06 7.44 -5.33
CA LEU A 192 -4.95 8.26 -4.85
C LEU A 192 -5.40 9.59 -4.26
N LEU A 193 -6.45 10.20 -4.80
CA LEU A 193 -6.96 11.47 -4.31
C LEU A 193 -7.78 11.31 -3.02
N ASN A 194 -8.60 10.27 -2.98
CA ASN A 194 -9.58 10.04 -1.94
C ASN A 194 -9.48 8.61 -1.38
N PRO A 195 -8.37 8.23 -0.73
CA PRO A 195 -8.23 6.90 -0.16
C PRO A 195 -9.22 6.72 0.99
N VAL A 196 -9.93 5.61 0.99
CA VAL A 196 -10.80 5.21 2.10
C VAL A 196 -10.19 3.99 2.77
N LEU A 197 -9.77 4.13 4.01
CA LEU A 197 -9.24 3.01 4.80
C LEU A 197 -10.39 2.17 5.39
N ARG A 198 -11.22 1.66 4.50
CA ARG A 198 -12.41 0.85 4.80
C ARG A 198 -11.97 -0.53 5.28
N GLU A 199 -12.65 -1.07 6.31
CA GLU A 199 -12.29 -2.34 6.92
C GLU A 199 -10.83 -2.40 7.44
N PHE A 200 -10.25 -1.27 7.84
CA PHE A 200 -8.82 -1.14 8.22
C PHE A 200 -8.36 -2.22 9.21
N TYR A 201 -9.12 -2.43 10.27
CA TYR A 201 -8.73 -3.39 11.30
C TYR A 201 -8.89 -4.84 10.86
N ALA A 202 -9.90 -5.14 10.04
CA ALA A 202 -10.08 -6.46 9.46
C ALA A 202 -8.93 -6.79 8.49
N GLU A 203 -8.54 -5.82 7.66
CA GLU A 203 -7.43 -6.01 6.71
C GLU A 203 -6.07 -6.13 7.41
N ARG A 204 -5.86 -5.39 8.48
CA ARG A 204 -4.69 -5.54 9.34
C ARG A 204 -4.58 -6.97 9.90
N ASP A 205 -5.70 -7.55 10.31
CA ASP A 205 -5.75 -8.92 10.80
C ASP A 205 -5.49 -9.94 9.66
N VAL A 206 -5.94 -9.65 8.42
CA VAL A 206 -5.60 -10.44 7.22
C VAL A 206 -4.10 -10.41 6.96
N VAL A 207 -3.45 -9.23 7.00
CA VAL A 207 -1.99 -9.11 6.85
C VAL A 207 -1.25 -9.87 7.95
N PHE A 208 -1.77 -9.86 9.17
CA PHE A 208 -1.20 -10.63 10.28
C PHE A 208 -1.27 -12.14 10.05
N GLU A 209 -2.41 -12.65 9.56
CA GLU A 209 -2.56 -14.07 9.20
C GLU A 209 -1.70 -14.44 7.99
N GLU A 210 -1.56 -13.56 7.01
CA GLU A 210 -0.65 -13.76 5.88
C GLU A 210 0.81 -13.91 6.36
N ARG A 211 1.23 -13.07 7.30
CA ARG A 211 2.54 -13.20 7.94
C ARG A 211 2.70 -14.58 8.59
N ARG A 212 1.70 -15.03 9.34
CA ARG A 212 1.72 -16.36 9.97
C ARG A 212 1.91 -17.47 8.93
N MET A 213 1.18 -17.39 7.83
CA MET A 213 1.30 -18.38 6.75
C MET A 213 2.65 -18.32 6.05
N ARG A 214 3.16 -17.12 5.71
CA ARG A 214 4.39 -16.97 4.93
C ARG A 214 5.67 -17.15 5.74
N THR A 215 5.68 -16.70 6.98
CA THR A 215 6.90 -16.67 7.81
C THR A 215 6.88 -17.76 8.88
N GLU A 216 5.79 -17.91 9.64
CA GLU A 216 5.79 -18.79 10.83
C GLU A 216 5.48 -20.25 10.49
N SER A 217 4.66 -20.49 9.47
CA SER A 217 4.28 -21.83 9.04
C SER A 217 5.24 -22.44 8.01
N THR A 218 6.24 -21.70 7.55
CA THR A 218 7.25 -22.21 6.60
C THR A 218 8.55 -22.58 7.31
N PRO A 219 9.20 -23.70 6.94
CA PRO A 219 10.42 -24.17 7.62
C PRO A 219 11.56 -23.16 7.61
N LEU A 220 11.71 -22.37 6.53
CA LEU A 220 12.77 -21.41 6.35
C LEU A 220 12.38 -19.96 6.66
N GLY A 221 11.09 -19.66 6.85
CA GLY A 221 10.61 -18.29 7.01
C GLY A 221 11.22 -17.58 8.21
N LYS A 222 11.18 -18.20 9.39
CA LYS A 222 11.81 -17.66 10.60
C LYS A 222 13.33 -17.58 10.52
N PHE A 223 13.94 -18.55 9.83
CA PHE A 223 15.40 -18.55 9.63
C PHE A 223 15.80 -17.37 8.76
N GLN A 224 15.13 -17.16 7.64
CA GLN A 224 15.40 -16.05 6.73
C GLN A 224 15.20 -14.70 7.41
N GLU A 225 14.08 -14.52 8.12
CA GLU A 225 13.79 -13.31 8.90
C GLU A 225 14.90 -13.03 9.92
N SER A 226 15.35 -14.04 10.66
CA SER A 226 16.44 -13.90 11.63
C SER A 226 17.77 -13.58 10.98
N LEU A 227 18.07 -14.19 9.84
CA LEU A 227 19.28 -13.93 9.08
C LEU A 227 19.34 -12.51 8.55
N GLU A 228 18.23 -12.01 7.97
CA GLU A 228 18.12 -10.64 7.48
C GLU A 228 18.27 -9.63 8.62
N ALA A 229 17.62 -9.87 9.76
CA ALA A 229 17.72 -9.01 10.94
C ALA A 229 19.15 -8.96 11.50
N LEU A 230 19.88 -10.07 11.50
CA LEU A 230 21.28 -10.13 11.92
C LEU A 230 22.23 -9.48 10.90
N PHE A 231 21.98 -9.70 9.62
CA PHE A 231 22.84 -9.16 8.55
C PHE A 231 22.78 -7.63 8.46
N TRP A 232 21.57 -7.07 8.61
CA TRP A 232 21.33 -5.64 8.47
C TRP A 232 21.34 -4.87 9.78
N GLU A 233 21.85 -5.38 10.84
CA GLU A 233 21.93 -4.94 12.25
C GLU A 233 21.36 -3.55 12.58
N SER A 234 21.75 -2.51 11.86
CA SER A 234 21.28 -1.13 12.09
C SER A 234 20.62 -0.47 10.86
N HIS A 235 20.45 -1.21 9.77
CA HIS A 235 19.81 -0.71 8.57
C HIS A 235 18.31 -1.07 8.55
N PRO A 236 17.41 -0.20 8.04
CA PRO A 236 15.98 -0.52 7.94
C PRO A 236 15.62 -1.76 7.09
N TYR A 237 16.55 -2.33 6.34
CA TYR A 237 16.37 -3.62 5.69
C TYR A 237 16.37 -4.81 6.66
N GLY A 238 16.71 -4.59 7.93
CA GLY A 238 16.71 -5.63 8.95
C GLY A 238 15.33 -6.04 9.44
N TRP A 239 14.27 -5.26 9.16
CA TRP A 239 12.91 -5.71 9.43
C TRP A 239 12.19 -6.23 8.20
N PRO A 240 11.31 -7.23 8.37
CA PRO A 240 10.61 -7.84 7.24
C PRO A 240 9.63 -6.86 6.59
N VAL A 241 9.49 -6.93 5.27
CA VAL A 241 8.54 -6.11 4.50
C VAL A 241 7.10 -6.28 5.00
N ILE A 242 6.73 -7.51 5.40
CA ILE A 242 5.40 -7.79 5.97
C ILE A 242 5.22 -7.21 7.38
N GLY A 243 6.29 -6.80 8.05
CA GLY A 243 6.29 -6.23 9.40
C GLY A 243 6.52 -7.26 10.52
N TRP A 244 6.90 -6.77 11.69
CA TRP A 244 7.05 -7.60 12.88
C TRP A 244 5.70 -8.01 13.46
N PRO A 245 5.58 -9.21 14.08
CA PRO A 245 4.33 -9.69 14.67
C PRO A 245 3.86 -8.83 15.84
N SER A 246 4.75 -8.09 16.49
CA SER A 246 4.40 -7.13 17.55
C SER A 246 3.82 -5.83 17.01
N ASP A 247 4.22 -5.42 15.82
CA ASP A 247 3.90 -4.11 15.25
C ASP A 247 2.58 -4.12 14.48
N ILE A 248 2.36 -5.12 13.62
CA ILE A 248 1.17 -5.20 12.76
C ILE A 248 -0.13 -4.99 13.56
N PRO A 249 -0.40 -5.70 14.68
CA PRO A 249 -1.63 -5.50 15.44
C PRO A 249 -1.73 -4.13 16.13
N SER A 250 -0.60 -3.42 16.27
CA SER A 250 -0.54 -2.11 16.94
C SER A 250 -0.74 -0.94 15.99
N ILE A 251 -0.61 -1.14 14.67
CA ILE A 251 -0.82 -0.07 13.68
C ILE A 251 -2.22 0.51 13.83
N SER A 252 -2.28 1.81 14.00
CA SER A 252 -3.53 2.57 14.09
C SER A 252 -3.87 3.24 12.76
N LYS A 253 -5.17 3.53 12.56
CA LYS A 253 -5.62 4.30 11.40
C LYS A 253 -4.97 5.68 11.37
N ALA A 254 -4.82 6.36 12.51
CA ALA A 254 -4.15 7.65 12.59
C ALA A 254 -2.69 7.60 12.10
N GLN A 255 -1.95 6.53 12.43
CA GLN A 255 -0.60 6.31 11.90
C GLN A 255 -0.61 6.02 10.41
N ALA A 256 -1.62 5.31 9.91
CA ALA A 256 -1.80 5.08 8.48
C ALA A 256 -2.12 6.38 7.74
N ASP A 257 -3.03 7.21 8.25
CA ASP A 257 -3.35 8.52 7.67
C ASP A 257 -2.10 9.43 7.62
N GLU A 258 -1.30 9.45 8.70
CA GLU A 258 -0.02 10.18 8.74
C GLU A 258 0.95 9.65 7.68
N PHE A 259 1.15 8.34 7.61
CA PHE A 259 2.04 7.70 6.65
C PHE A 259 1.62 8.00 5.21
N TYR A 260 0.33 7.89 4.89
CA TYR A 260 -0.20 8.25 3.59
C TYR A 260 0.10 9.71 3.24
N SER A 261 -0.20 10.63 4.15
CA SER A 261 0.01 12.08 3.93
C SER A 261 1.48 12.46 3.66
N ILE A 262 2.43 11.65 4.16
CA ILE A 262 3.85 11.86 3.96
C ILE A 262 4.30 11.27 2.61
N TYR A 263 3.96 10.01 2.34
CA TYR A 263 4.62 9.23 1.29
C TYR A 263 3.82 9.12 -0.01
N TYR A 264 2.48 9.12 0.04
CA TYR A 264 1.62 9.00 -1.14
C TYR A 264 1.34 10.36 -1.80
N ALA A 265 2.34 11.20 -1.82
CA ALA A 265 2.28 12.51 -2.45
C ALA A 265 2.69 12.44 -3.93
N PRO A 266 2.08 13.24 -4.83
CA PRO A 266 2.34 13.20 -6.27
C PRO A 266 3.82 13.22 -6.64
N GLN A 267 4.61 14.06 -6.03
CA GLN A 267 6.05 14.18 -6.31
C GLN A 267 6.88 12.94 -5.89
N ASN A 268 6.28 11.98 -5.20
CA ASN A 268 6.88 10.69 -4.83
C ASN A 268 6.36 9.52 -5.69
N ILE A 269 5.43 9.81 -6.62
CA ILE A 269 4.77 8.81 -7.45
C ILE A 269 5.25 8.93 -8.88
N THR A 270 5.46 7.79 -9.53
CA THR A 270 5.73 7.67 -10.96
C THR A 270 4.65 6.83 -11.60
N LEU A 271 3.92 7.39 -12.55
CA LEU A 271 2.99 6.69 -13.43
C LEU A 271 3.77 6.00 -14.55
N VAL A 272 3.33 4.82 -14.95
CA VAL A 272 3.93 4.06 -16.05
C VAL A 272 2.83 3.56 -16.98
N LEU A 273 2.94 3.85 -18.26
CA LEU A 273 2.05 3.35 -19.31
C LEU A 273 2.85 2.67 -20.41
N VAL A 274 2.50 1.44 -20.73
CA VAL A 274 3.12 0.67 -21.80
C VAL A 274 2.01 0.02 -22.64
N GLY A 275 1.95 0.28 -23.94
CA GLY A 275 0.95 -0.36 -24.80
C GLY A 275 0.45 0.51 -25.93
N ASP A 276 -0.77 0.22 -26.37
CA ASP A 276 -1.42 0.83 -27.53
C ASP A 276 -2.20 2.10 -27.12
N PHE A 277 -1.52 3.23 -27.14
CA PHE A 277 -2.10 4.55 -26.86
C PHE A 277 -1.34 5.65 -27.63
N ASN A 278 -1.95 6.81 -27.75
CA ASN A 278 -1.26 8.02 -28.18
C ASN A 278 -0.70 8.77 -26.99
N ALA A 279 0.60 9.10 -27.00
CA ALA A 279 1.27 9.73 -25.88
C ALA A 279 0.69 11.10 -25.50
N ASP A 280 0.33 11.94 -26.49
CA ASP A 280 -0.22 13.27 -26.24
C ASP A 280 -1.62 13.18 -25.59
N GLU A 281 -2.40 12.16 -25.96
CA GLU A 281 -3.69 11.88 -25.32
C GLU A 281 -3.50 11.36 -23.90
N ALA A 282 -2.57 10.44 -23.69
CA ALA A 282 -2.26 9.90 -22.38
C ALA A 282 -1.78 11.00 -21.41
N GLU A 283 -0.92 11.91 -21.88
CA GLU A 283 -0.48 13.07 -21.12
C GLU A 283 -1.65 13.95 -20.72
N ARG A 284 -2.54 14.31 -21.65
CA ARG A 284 -3.72 15.12 -21.34
C ARG A 284 -4.66 14.45 -20.34
N LEU A 285 -4.88 13.16 -20.46
CA LEU A 285 -5.70 12.40 -19.51
C LEU A 285 -5.04 12.33 -18.15
N CYS A 286 -3.74 12.03 -18.10
CA CYS A 286 -3.01 12.01 -16.83
C CYS A 286 -3.01 13.39 -16.15
N GLU A 287 -2.80 14.48 -16.89
CA GLU A 287 -2.88 15.85 -16.33
C GLU A 287 -4.29 16.15 -15.81
N ARG A 288 -5.33 15.79 -16.58
CA ARG A 288 -6.74 16.01 -16.19
C ARG A 288 -7.11 15.30 -14.90
N TYR A 289 -6.70 14.05 -14.71
CA TYR A 289 -7.14 13.21 -13.61
C TYR A 289 -6.15 13.20 -12.44
N PHE A 290 -4.87 12.96 -12.67
CA PHE A 290 -3.86 12.92 -11.61
C PHE A 290 -3.35 14.33 -11.25
N GLY A 291 -3.29 15.28 -12.20
CA GLY A 291 -2.82 16.64 -11.96
C GLY A 291 -3.63 17.38 -10.88
N ARG A 292 -4.90 17.01 -10.64
CA ARG A 292 -5.76 17.56 -9.59
C ARG A 292 -5.38 17.12 -8.17
N ILE A 293 -4.54 16.07 -8.02
CA ILE A 293 -4.09 15.61 -6.71
C ILE A 293 -3.16 16.68 -6.12
N PRO A 294 -3.46 17.20 -4.92
CA PRO A 294 -2.65 18.28 -4.35
C PRO A 294 -1.23 17.82 -4.07
N ARG A 295 -0.27 18.67 -4.32
CA ARG A 295 1.13 18.40 -4.01
C ARG A 295 1.31 18.23 -2.51
N GLY A 296 2.06 17.22 -2.09
CA GLY A 296 2.34 16.99 -0.68
C GLY A 296 3.22 18.09 -0.09
N GLU A 297 2.83 18.60 1.07
CA GLU A 297 3.54 19.66 1.80
C GLU A 297 4.68 19.11 2.67
N LYS A 298 4.53 17.86 3.14
CA LYS A 298 5.51 17.23 4.03
C LYS A 298 6.75 16.79 3.26
N LYS A 299 7.93 17.12 3.80
CA LYS A 299 9.20 16.60 3.27
C LYS A 299 9.38 15.16 3.77
N TYR A 300 9.73 14.25 2.85
CA TYR A 300 10.14 12.90 3.23
C TYR A 300 11.32 12.96 4.20
N PRO A 301 11.31 12.15 5.27
CA PRO A 301 12.50 11.96 6.06
C PRO A 301 13.65 11.50 5.14
N LYS A 302 14.74 12.25 5.09
CA LYS A 302 15.93 11.79 4.37
C LYS A 302 16.48 10.60 5.13
N LEU A 303 16.51 9.43 4.49
CA LEU A 303 17.19 8.27 5.03
C LEU A 303 18.69 8.60 5.12
N LEU A 304 19.15 8.93 6.32
CA LEU A 304 20.54 9.29 6.61
C LEU A 304 21.52 8.14 6.31
N HIS A 305 21.02 6.89 6.30
CA HIS A 305 21.82 5.68 6.17
C HIS A 305 22.39 5.45 4.76
N LEU A 306 21.76 5.98 3.70
CA LEU A 306 22.27 5.84 2.33
C LEU A 306 23.56 6.65 2.04
N ARG A 307 24.01 7.52 2.95
CA ARG A 307 25.25 8.27 2.77
C ARG A 307 26.51 7.50 3.14
N LEU A 308 26.42 6.42 3.88
CA LEU A 308 27.61 5.66 4.34
C LEU A 308 28.21 4.72 3.30
N PHE A 309 27.49 4.43 2.20
CA PHE A 309 27.96 3.54 1.14
C PHE A 309 28.35 4.24 -0.18
N LYS A 310 28.42 5.58 -0.20
CA LYS A 310 29.04 6.31 -1.32
C LYS A 310 30.46 6.72 -0.94
N LYS A 311 31.36 5.75 -0.92
CA LYS A 311 32.80 5.95 -1.03
C LYS A 311 33.40 4.89 -1.95
#